data_b4eedb5f23299925d05b64b5a3eff37c
#
_entry.id   b4eedb5f23299925d05b64b5a3eff37c
#
_cell.length_a   1.000
_cell.length_b   1.000
_cell.length_c   1.000
_cell.angle_alpha   90.00
_cell.angle_beta   90.00
_cell.angle_gamma   90.00
#
_symmetry.space_group_name_H-M   'P 1'
#
loop_
_entity.id
_entity.type
_entity.pdbx_description
1 polymer ?
#
loop_
_entity_poly.entity_id
_entity_poly.type
_entity_poly.pdbx_seq_one_letter_code
_entity_poly.pdbx_strand_id
1 'polypeptide(L)'
;MAIDVTVLRVFTDSEGKYGNPLGVVDNSTVAPGDRQRIAAELGYSETVFIDLPPAGGSSAHAHIFTPVAEMPFAGHPTVGASWWLRDIGRPVRTLQVPAGIVQVDYDGDLAAVSARSEWAPEFAIHDLSSTDELFAAEPDDYADDVENYLWTWLDRDAGVVRSRMFAAHLGIREDEATGAAAVRMTDYLSRDLTIVQGKGSVIETRWSPEGWVRVAGRVVNDGTTQLD
;
A
#
# COMPACT_ATOMS: atom_id res chain seq x y z
N MET A 1 12.02 9.81 -24.34
CA MET A 1 12.32 8.35 -24.33
C MET A 1 11.19 7.70 -23.59
N ALA A 2 10.61 6.63 -24.16
CA ALA A 2 9.56 5.89 -23.47
C ALA A 2 10.08 5.35 -22.14
N ILE A 3 9.27 5.47 -21.11
CA ILE A 3 9.56 5.03 -19.74
C ILE A 3 8.80 3.72 -19.51
N ASP A 4 9.52 2.66 -19.17
CA ASP A 4 8.89 1.39 -18.84
C ASP A 4 8.35 1.45 -17.39
N VAL A 5 7.08 1.10 -17.24
CA VAL A 5 6.37 1.04 -15.97
C VAL A 5 5.88 -0.37 -15.75
N THR A 6 6.39 -1.06 -14.73
CA THR A 6 5.83 -2.34 -14.31
C THR A 6 4.54 -2.08 -13.52
N VAL A 7 3.45 -2.75 -13.92
CA VAL A 7 2.15 -2.62 -13.25
C VAL A 7 1.93 -3.82 -12.36
N LEU A 8 1.74 -3.57 -11.07
CA LEU A 8 1.46 -4.59 -10.07
C LEU A 8 0.03 -4.40 -9.52
N ARG A 9 -0.56 -5.49 -9.02
CA ARG A 9 -1.69 -5.43 -8.08
C ARG A 9 -1.22 -5.96 -6.74
N VAL A 10 -1.28 -5.10 -5.73
CA VAL A 10 -0.79 -5.38 -4.37
C VAL A 10 -1.96 -5.68 -3.46
N PHE A 11 -1.81 -6.67 -2.57
CA PHE A 11 -2.86 -7.16 -1.67
C PHE A 11 -3.97 -7.93 -2.39
N THR A 12 -3.63 -8.71 -3.40
CA THR A 12 -4.60 -9.62 -4.05
C THR A 12 -5.06 -10.70 -3.07
N ASP A 13 -6.21 -11.30 -3.37
CA ASP A 13 -6.67 -12.50 -2.65
C ASP A 13 -5.82 -13.74 -2.98
N SER A 14 -6.19 -14.90 -2.43
CA SER A 14 -5.47 -16.16 -2.65
C SER A 14 -5.55 -16.68 -4.09
N GLU A 15 -6.48 -16.17 -4.88
CA GLU A 15 -6.66 -16.52 -6.30
C GLU A 15 -6.00 -15.51 -7.23
N GLY A 16 -5.32 -14.47 -6.69
CA GLY A 16 -4.70 -13.40 -7.45
C GLY A 16 -5.70 -12.38 -8.01
N LYS A 17 -6.91 -12.34 -7.48
CA LYS A 17 -7.94 -11.36 -7.84
C LYS A 17 -7.82 -10.11 -6.96
N TYR A 18 -8.46 -9.00 -7.40
CA TYR A 18 -8.47 -7.71 -6.71
C TYR A 18 -7.05 -7.13 -6.55
N GLY A 19 -6.78 -6.46 -5.47
CA GLY A 19 -5.50 -5.80 -5.20
C GLY A 19 -5.47 -4.36 -5.73
N ASN A 20 -4.64 -3.54 -5.08
CA ASN A 20 -4.48 -2.13 -5.42
C ASN A 20 -3.44 -1.97 -6.54
N PRO A 21 -3.77 -1.33 -7.68
CA PRO A 21 -2.82 -1.08 -8.76
C PRO A 21 -1.65 -0.21 -8.31
N LEU A 22 -0.44 -0.55 -8.72
CA LEU A 22 0.79 0.16 -8.44
C LEU A 22 1.67 0.25 -9.70
N GLY A 23 2.09 1.46 -10.05
CA GLY A 23 3.15 1.67 -11.02
C GLY A 23 4.53 1.58 -10.34
N VAL A 24 5.43 0.75 -10.89
CA VAL A 24 6.82 0.65 -10.43
C VAL A 24 7.76 1.06 -11.54
N VAL A 25 8.65 2.00 -11.25
CA VAL A 25 9.58 2.60 -12.20
C VAL A 25 11.02 2.51 -11.67
N ASP A 26 11.95 2.09 -12.52
CA ASP A 26 13.38 2.23 -12.23
C ASP A 26 13.75 3.72 -12.25
N ASN A 27 14.12 4.25 -11.09
CA ASN A 27 14.41 5.67 -10.90
C ASN A 27 15.58 6.17 -11.77
N SER A 28 16.48 5.29 -12.20
CA SER A 28 17.60 5.64 -13.06
C SER A 28 17.19 6.05 -14.47
N THR A 29 15.95 5.72 -14.87
CA THR A 29 15.40 6.04 -16.20
C THR A 29 14.63 7.36 -16.24
N VAL A 30 14.47 8.03 -15.08
CA VAL A 30 13.62 9.22 -14.90
C VAL A 30 14.40 10.36 -14.25
N ALA A 31 14.23 11.58 -14.76
CA ALA A 31 14.74 12.77 -14.07
C ALA A 31 13.92 13.01 -12.79
N PRO A 32 14.56 13.36 -11.66
CA PRO A 32 13.84 13.58 -10.39
C PRO A 32 12.66 14.55 -10.48
N GLY A 33 12.77 15.60 -11.32
CA GLY A 33 11.69 16.57 -11.53
C GLY A 33 10.49 16.06 -12.33
N ASP A 34 10.59 14.90 -12.98
CA ASP A 34 9.50 14.31 -13.78
C ASP A 34 8.62 13.34 -13.00
N ARG A 35 9.06 12.87 -11.83
CA ARG A 35 8.35 11.84 -11.05
C ARG A 35 6.89 12.19 -10.78
N GLN A 36 6.63 13.41 -10.33
CA GLN A 36 5.26 13.87 -10.05
C GLN A 36 4.38 13.89 -11.30
N ARG A 37 4.92 14.35 -12.44
CA ARG A 37 4.20 14.37 -13.71
C ARG A 37 3.86 12.93 -14.16
N ILE A 38 4.81 12.01 -14.06
CA ILE A 38 4.64 10.59 -14.41
C ILE A 38 3.56 9.94 -13.53
N ALA A 39 3.61 10.16 -12.21
CA ALA A 39 2.61 9.64 -11.29
C ALA A 39 1.20 10.17 -11.60
N ALA A 40 1.08 11.46 -11.91
CA ALA A 40 -0.18 12.09 -12.30
C ALA A 40 -0.72 11.52 -13.63
N GLU A 41 0.16 11.26 -14.61
CA GLU A 41 -0.22 10.73 -15.92
C GLU A 41 -0.66 9.27 -15.84
N LEU A 42 -0.01 8.46 -15.00
CA LEU A 42 -0.39 7.07 -14.76
C LEU A 42 -1.74 6.95 -14.04
N GLY A 43 -2.04 7.88 -13.13
CA GLY A 43 -3.35 7.95 -12.46
C GLY A 43 -3.63 6.81 -11.49
N TYR A 44 -2.62 6.01 -11.10
CA TYR A 44 -2.75 5.07 -9.99
C TYR A 44 -2.84 5.82 -8.65
N SER A 45 -3.40 5.20 -7.62
CA SER A 45 -3.39 5.79 -6.27
C SER A 45 -1.96 6.16 -5.85
N GLU A 46 -0.99 5.30 -6.16
CA GLU A 46 0.44 5.62 -6.03
C GLU A 46 1.29 5.02 -7.17
N THR A 47 2.44 5.67 -7.37
CA THR A 47 3.54 5.20 -8.23
C THR A 47 4.82 5.24 -7.41
N VAL A 48 5.63 4.19 -7.48
CA VAL A 48 6.91 4.11 -6.78
C VAL A 48 8.07 4.16 -7.76
N PHE A 49 9.05 5.02 -7.48
CA PHE A 49 10.32 5.12 -8.20
C PHE A 49 11.42 4.54 -7.32
N ILE A 50 12.15 3.54 -7.83
CA ILE A 50 13.09 2.74 -7.05
C ILE A 50 14.51 2.95 -7.55
N ASP A 51 15.41 3.37 -6.65
CA ASP A 51 16.84 3.28 -6.87
C ASP A 51 17.28 1.84 -6.65
N LEU A 52 17.61 1.16 -7.74
CA LEU A 52 17.99 -0.25 -7.69
C LEU A 52 19.23 -0.47 -6.83
N PRO A 53 19.24 -1.48 -5.94
CA PRO A 53 20.40 -1.80 -5.16
C PRO A 53 21.55 -2.27 -6.09
N PRO A 54 22.82 -2.02 -5.72
CA PRO A 54 23.95 -2.63 -6.42
C PRO A 54 23.87 -4.16 -6.34
N ALA A 55 24.58 -4.85 -7.21
CA ALA A 55 24.61 -6.31 -7.20
C ALA A 55 25.03 -6.84 -5.82
N GLY A 56 24.18 -7.68 -5.21
CA GLY A 56 24.37 -8.22 -3.86
C GLY A 56 24.05 -7.21 -2.73
N GLY A 57 23.56 -6.02 -3.05
CA GLY A 57 23.07 -5.06 -2.06
C GLY A 57 21.79 -5.54 -1.38
N SER A 58 21.60 -5.18 -0.12
CA SER A 58 20.43 -5.58 0.69
C SER A 58 19.52 -4.40 1.05
N SER A 59 19.76 -3.22 0.49
CA SER A 59 18.96 -2.01 0.70
C SER A 59 18.70 -1.30 -0.62
N ALA A 60 17.49 -0.78 -0.80
CA ALA A 60 17.12 0.08 -1.91
C ALA A 60 16.48 1.38 -1.38
N HIS A 61 16.36 2.40 -2.23
CA HIS A 61 15.61 3.62 -1.93
C HIS A 61 14.34 3.66 -2.77
N ALA A 62 13.26 4.16 -2.20
CA ALA A 62 12.00 4.32 -2.88
C ALA A 62 11.40 5.72 -2.64
N HIS A 63 10.89 6.30 -3.70
CA HIS A 63 10.13 7.54 -3.70
C HIS A 63 8.69 7.21 -4.11
N ILE A 64 7.74 7.60 -3.31
CA ILE A 64 6.32 7.23 -3.46
C ILE A 64 5.54 8.49 -3.81
N PHE A 65 4.81 8.46 -4.91
CA PHE A 65 4.01 9.59 -5.38
C PHE A 65 2.56 9.19 -5.58
N THR A 66 1.64 9.97 -5.01
CA THR A 66 0.27 10.05 -5.48
C THR A 66 0.19 10.90 -6.75
N PRO A 67 -0.93 10.99 -7.47
CA PRO A 67 -1.08 11.92 -8.59
C PRO A 67 -0.81 13.39 -8.22
N VAL A 68 -0.84 13.76 -6.93
CA VAL A 68 -0.75 15.18 -6.49
C VAL A 68 0.48 15.51 -5.65
N ALA A 69 1.10 14.53 -4.96
CA ALA A 69 2.22 14.79 -4.04
C ALA A 69 3.11 13.57 -3.79
N GLU A 70 4.34 13.80 -3.35
CA GLU A 70 5.22 12.76 -2.78
C GLU A 70 4.76 12.42 -1.36
N MET A 71 4.70 11.12 -1.06
CA MET A 71 4.31 10.59 0.24
C MET A 71 5.54 10.16 1.04
N PRO A 72 5.62 10.49 2.34
CA PRO A 72 6.73 10.02 3.17
C PRO A 72 6.73 8.52 3.38
N PHE A 73 5.55 7.89 3.41
CA PHE A 73 5.33 6.46 3.52
C PHE A 73 3.95 6.09 2.97
N ALA A 74 3.87 4.96 2.27
CA ALA A 74 2.61 4.30 1.93
C ALA A 74 2.80 2.78 1.95
N GLY A 75 1.84 2.05 2.51
CA GLY A 75 1.97 0.61 2.79
C GLY A 75 2.00 -0.23 1.51
N HIS A 76 1.00 -0.10 0.62
CA HIS A 76 0.95 -0.95 -0.57
C HIS A 76 2.13 -0.68 -1.54
N PRO A 77 2.61 0.56 -1.77
CA PRO A 77 3.79 0.78 -2.60
C PRO A 77 5.06 0.14 -2.04
N THR A 78 5.26 0.14 -0.71
CA THR A 78 6.43 -0.48 -0.09
C THR A 78 6.39 -2.01 -0.16
N VAL A 79 5.21 -2.63 0.00
CA VAL A 79 5.02 -4.07 -0.21
C VAL A 79 5.25 -4.44 -1.67
N GLY A 80 4.64 -3.70 -2.60
CA GLY A 80 4.80 -3.93 -4.04
C GLY A 80 6.24 -3.75 -4.52
N ALA A 81 6.92 -2.68 -4.09
CA ALA A 81 8.34 -2.43 -4.39
C ALA A 81 9.24 -3.56 -3.89
N SER A 82 9.00 -4.04 -2.67
CA SER A 82 9.76 -5.15 -2.08
C SER A 82 9.56 -6.45 -2.87
N TRP A 83 8.31 -6.75 -3.24
CA TRP A 83 7.98 -7.89 -4.06
C TRP A 83 8.66 -7.81 -5.45
N TRP A 84 8.55 -6.65 -6.12
CA TRP A 84 9.16 -6.43 -7.43
C TRP A 84 10.67 -6.58 -7.42
N LEU A 85 11.34 -6.03 -6.40
CA LEU A 85 12.80 -6.20 -6.24
C LEU A 85 13.20 -7.68 -6.12
N ARG A 86 12.40 -8.50 -5.42
CA ARG A 86 12.61 -9.95 -5.37
C ARG A 86 12.37 -10.61 -6.74
N ASP A 87 11.31 -10.23 -7.43
CA ASP A 87 10.91 -10.78 -8.75
C ASP A 87 12.01 -10.57 -9.80
N ILE A 88 12.64 -9.39 -9.82
CA ILE A 88 13.78 -9.08 -10.69
C ILE A 88 15.13 -9.63 -10.20
N GLY A 89 15.14 -10.49 -9.17
CA GLY A 89 16.34 -11.11 -8.63
C GLY A 89 17.23 -10.20 -7.78
N ARG A 90 16.68 -9.12 -7.23
CA ARG A 90 17.39 -8.17 -6.34
C ARG A 90 16.69 -8.01 -4.98
N PRO A 91 16.41 -9.10 -4.24
CA PRO A 91 15.73 -9.01 -2.95
C PRO A 91 16.50 -8.14 -1.97
N VAL A 92 15.78 -7.31 -1.21
CA VAL A 92 16.35 -6.43 -0.20
C VAL A 92 15.83 -6.80 1.19
N ARG A 93 16.54 -6.36 2.23
CA ARG A 93 16.12 -6.46 3.64
C ARG A 93 15.59 -5.14 4.19
N THR A 94 15.92 -4.04 3.51
CA THR A 94 15.45 -2.72 3.90
C THR A 94 15.10 -1.90 2.66
N LEU A 95 14.07 -1.08 2.81
CA LEU A 95 13.68 -0.08 1.83
C LEU A 95 13.67 1.29 2.51
N GLN A 96 14.51 2.20 2.05
CA GLN A 96 14.55 3.55 2.58
C GLN A 96 13.50 4.40 1.86
N VAL A 97 12.62 4.99 2.64
CA VAL A 97 11.61 5.96 2.21
C VAL A 97 11.81 7.28 2.97
N PRO A 98 11.19 8.40 2.58
CA PRO A 98 11.36 9.67 3.31
C PRO A 98 11.01 9.60 4.80
N ALA A 99 10.05 8.76 5.22
CA ALA A 99 9.69 8.58 6.63
C ALA A 99 10.76 7.82 7.44
N GLY A 100 11.60 6.99 6.80
CA GLY A 100 12.64 6.20 7.50
C GLY A 100 12.98 4.90 6.79
N ILE A 101 13.55 3.96 7.56
CA ILE A 101 13.97 2.65 7.06
C ILE A 101 12.89 1.61 7.35
N VAL A 102 12.22 1.16 6.29
CA VAL A 102 11.25 0.08 6.32
C VAL A 102 11.99 -1.26 6.30
N GLN A 103 11.70 -2.15 7.24
CA GLN A 103 12.23 -3.53 7.23
C GLN A 103 11.42 -4.35 6.23
N VAL A 104 12.11 -5.14 5.42
CA VAL A 104 11.50 -6.00 4.39
C VAL A 104 11.71 -7.46 4.76
N ASP A 105 10.66 -8.25 4.65
CA ASP A 105 10.64 -9.68 4.86
C ASP A 105 9.83 -10.40 3.78
N TYR A 106 10.10 -11.70 3.59
CA TYR A 106 9.43 -12.53 2.61
C TYR A 106 8.98 -13.83 3.28
N ASP A 107 7.70 -14.16 3.18
CA ASP A 107 7.10 -15.36 3.74
C ASP A 107 6.39 -16.13 2.61
N GLY A 108 7.06 -17.14 2.06
CA GLY A 108 6.60 -17.81 0.86
C GLY A 108 6.39 -16.83 -0.30
N ASP A 109 5.17 -16.75 -0.80
CA ASP A 109 4.79 -15.84 -1.89
C ASP A 109 4.49 -14.43 -1.42
N LEU A 110 4.37 -14.20 -0.10
CA LEU A 110 4.07 -12.88 0.45
C LEU A 110 5.32 -12.01 0.48
N ALA A 111 5.16 -10.75 0.14
CA ALA A 111 6.07 -9.69 0.53
C ALA A 111 5.51 -8.99 1.77
N ALA A 112 6.38 -8.66 2.70
CA ALA A 112 6.01 -8.02 3.94
C ALA A 112 6.96 -6.88 4.27
N VAL A 113 6.42 -5.84 4.88
CA VAL A 113 7.18 -4.71 5.38
C VAL A 113 6.80 -4.41 6.82
N SER A 114 7.76 -3.93 7.62
CA SER A 114 7.48 -3.43 8.96
C SER A 114 7.69 -1.93 8.98
N ALA A 115 6.67 -1.22 9.42
CA ALA A 115 6.64 0.23 9.52
C ALA A 115 6.16 0.67 10.91
N ARG A 116 6.47 1.91 11.28
CA ARG A 116 5.90 2.51 12.48
C ARG A 116 4.51 3.06 12.18
N SER A 117 3.58 2.90 13.11
CA SER A 117 2.23 3.43 12.94
C SER A 117 2.23 4.96 12.78
N GLU A 118 3.16 5.65 13.44
CA GLU A 118 3.33 7.10 13.36
C GLU A 118 3.76 7.62 11.98
N TRP A 119 4.28 6.74 11.09
CA TRP A 119 4.65 7.12 9.71
C TRP A 119 3.44 7.16 8.76
N ALA A 120 2.39 6.45 9.11
CA ALA A 120 1.14 6.49 8.36
C ALA A 120 0.36 7.78 8.67
N PRO A 121 -0.37 8.36 7.70
CA PRO A 121 -1.22 9.51 7.94
C PRO A 121 -2.28 9.23 9.01
N GLU A 122 -2.92 10.28 9.49
CA GLU A 122 -4.09 10.14 10.37
C GLU A 122 -5.32 9.83 9.52
N PHE A 123 -6.13 8.88 10.00
CA PHE A 123 -7.40 8.51 9.38
C PHE A 123 -8.55 8.80 10.35
N ALA A 124 -9.67 9.27 9.83
CA ALA A 124 -10.93 9.21 10.54
C ALA A 124 -11.41 7.75 10.52
N ILE A 125 -11.26 7.05 11.65
CA ILE A 125 -11.62 5.63 11.78
C ILE A 125 -13.07 5.51 12.26
N HIS A 126 -13.92 4.84 11.47
CA HIS A 126 -15.33 4.63 11.72
C HIS A 126 -15.62 3.16 11.98
N ASP A 127 -15.97 2.83 13.24
CA ASP A 127 -16.40 1.48 13.64
C ASP A 127 -17.90 1.32 13.35
N LEU A 128 -18.25 0.50 12.37
CA LEU A 128 -19.62 0.28 11.95
C LEU A 128 -20.18 -1.02 12.54
N SER A 129 -21.48 -1.05 12.74
CA SER A 129 -22.14 -2.14 13.46
C SER A 129 -22.28 -3.43 12.63
N SER A 130 -22.22 -3.32 11.29
CA SER A 130 -22.44 -4.45 10.37
C SER A 130 -21.83 -4.24 9.00
N THR A 131 -21.68 -5.34 8.25
CA THR A 131 -21.30 -5.30 6.85
C THR A 131 -22.34 -4.63 5.97
N ASP A 132 -23.62 -4.72 6.32
CA ASP A 132 -24.69 -4.04 5.57
C ASP A 132 -24.55 -2.52 5.68
N GLU A 133 -24.25 -2.01 6.87
CA GLU A 133 -23.97 -0.60 7.10
C GLU A 133 -22.71 -0.16 6.34
N LEU A 134 -21.65 -0.98 6.38
CA LEU A 134 -20.40 -0.72 5.65
C LEU A 134 -20.63 -0.64 4.12
N PHE A 135 -21.41 -1.55 3.57
CA PHE A 135 -21.68 -1.54 2.12
C PHE A 135 -22.69 -0.48 1.68
N ALA A 136 -23.56 -0.03 2.58
CA ALA A 136 -24.48 1.06 2.33
C ALA A 136 -23.82 2.45 2.42
N ALA A 137 -22.62 2.54 3.00
CA ALA A 137 -21.91 3.81 3.16
C ALA A 137 -21.53 4.40 1.80
N GLU A 138 -21.87 5.65 1.58
CA GLU A 138 -21.50 6.39 0.37
C GLU A 138 -20.38 7.39 0.71
N PRO A 139 -19.35 7.54 -0.15
CA PRO A 139 -18.26 8.47 0.09
C PRO A 139 -18.71 9.91 0.38
N ASP A 140 -19.81 10.33 -0.24
CA ASP A 140 -20.34 11.69 -0.12
C ASP A 140 -21.01 11.98 1.24
N ASP A 141 -21.20 10.95 2.09
CA ASP A 141 -21.70 11.07 3.47
C ASP A 141 -20.59 11.37 4.49
N TYR A 142 -19.34 11.36 4.06
CA TYR A 142 -18.16 11.54 4.91
C TYR A 142 -17.42 12.83 4.57
N ALA A 143 -16.65 13.36 5.52
CA ALA A 143 -15.85 14.55 5.31
C ALA A 143 -14.85 14.34 4.15
N ASP A 144 -14.80 15.28 3.23
CA ASP A 144 -14.01 15.20 1.99
C ASP A 144 -12.58 15.76 2.13
N ASP A 145 -12.23 16.30 3.30
CA ASP A 145 -10.93 16.86 3.65
C ASP A 145 -10.02 15.93 4.46
N VAL A 146 -10.51 14.72 4.78
CA VAL A 146 -9.78 13.69 5.54
C VAL A 146 -9.91 12.32 4.87
N GLU A 147 -8.99 11.42 5.20
CA GLU A 147 -9.05 10.02 4.81
C GLU A 147 -9.99 9.27 5.76
N ASN A 148 -11.11 8.77 5.25
CA ASN A 148 -12.12 8.06 6.03
C ASN A 148 -11.95 6.55 5.91
N TYR A 149 -11.61 5.88 6.99
CA TYR A 149 -11.45 4.44 7.06
C TYR A 149 -12.59 3.81 7.82
N LEU A 150 -13.48 3.15 7.09
CA LEU A 150 -14.68 2.48 7.61
C LEU A 150 -14.39 1.01 7.80
N TRP A 151 -14.81 0.43 8.93
CA TRP A 151 -14.58 -0.97 9.18
C TRP A 151 -15.64 -1.62 10.07
N THR A 152 -15.72 -2.94 9.99
CA THR A 152 -16.53 -3.76 10.91
C THR A 152 -15.90 -5.16 11.04
N TRP A 153 -16.24 -5.90 12.09
CA TRP A 153 -15.78 -7.27 12.28
C TRP A 153 -16.51 -8.24 11.34
N LEU A 154 -15.74 -9.09 10.66
CA LEU A 154 -16.24 -10.32 10.05
C LEU A 154 -16.13 -11.48 11.03
N ASP A 155 -14.99 -11.60 11.71
CA ASP A 155 -14.74 -12.57 12.77
C ASP A 155 -13.81 -11.92 13.80
N ARG A 156 -14.39 -11.57 14.94
CA ARG A 156 -13.64 -10.86 15.99
C ARG A 156 -12.61 -11.77 16.66
N ASP A 157 -12.92 -13.03 16.85
CA ASP A 157 -12.02 -13.97 17.53
C ASP A 157 -10.81 -14.30 16.67
N ALA A 158 -11.02 -14.48 15.37
CA ALA A 158 -9.96 -14.69 14.37
C ALA A 158 -9.23 -13.41 13.97
N GLY A 159 -9.70 -12.21 14.36
CA GLY A 159 -9.11 -10.93 13.96
C GLY A 159 -9.37 -10.57 12.50
N VAL A 160 -10.51 -10.98 11.95
CA VAL A 160 -10.88 -10.68 10.56
C VAL A 160 -11.82 -9.49 10.50
N VAL A 161 -11.46 -8.48 9.73
CA VAL A 161 -12.26 -7.26 9.53
C VAL A 161 -12.62 -7.06 8.06
N ARG A 162 -13.72 -6.38 7.81
CA ARG A 162 -14.11 -5.84 6.52
C ARG A 162 -13.98 -4.34 6.56
N SER A 163 -13.40 -3.74 5.51
CA SER A 163 -13.18 -2.30 5.47
C SER A 163 -13.40 -1.68 4.10
N ARG A 164 -13.57 -0.36 4.10
CA ARG A 164 -13.57 0.53 2.93
C ARG A 164 -12.81 1.80 3.30
N MET A 165 -12.20 2.46 2.32
CA MET A 165 -11.47 3.70 2.51
C MET A 165 -11.85 4.73 1.46
N PHE A 166 -12.18 5.94 1.91
CA PHE A 166 -12.55 7.06 1.07
C PHE A 166 -11.57 8.22 1.28
N ALA A 167 -11.05 8.78 0.18
CA ALA A 167 -10.04 9.85 0.19
C ALA A 167 -10.26 10.85 -0.97
N ALA A 168 -11.41 11.50 -0.97
CA ALA A 168 -11.83 12.40 -2.06
C ALA A 168 -10.84 13.56 -2.28
N HIS A 169 -10.22 14.10 -1.21
CA HIS A 169 -9.21 15.18 -1.30
C HIS A 169 -7.92 14.76 -2.02
N LEU A 170 -7.63 13.47 -2.08
CA LEU A 170 -6.51 12.92 -2.85
C LEU A 170 -6.91 12.54 -4.29
N GLY A 171 -8.16 12.83 -4.69
CA GLY A 171 -8.72 12.41 -5.98
C GLY A 171 -9.11 10.93 -6.05
N ILE A 172 -9.14 10.25 -4.90
CA ILE A 172 -9.45 8.81 -4.78
C ILE A 172 -10.82 8.68 -4.11
N ARG A 173 -11.87 8.40 -4.90
CA ARG A 173 -13.22 8.25 -4.33
C ARG A 173 -13.29 7.07 -3.35
N GLU A 174 -12.71 5.93 -3.71
CA GLU A 174 -12.56 4.76 -2.85
C GLU A 174 -11.25 4.05 -3.20
N ASP A 175 -10.41 3.76 -2.21
CA ASP A 175 -9.16 3.04 -2.38
C ASP A 175 -9.36 1.53 -2.15
N GLU A 176 -8.86 0.72 -3.09
CA GLU A 176 -9.07 -0.73 -3.11
C GLU A 176 -8.38 -1.44 -1.95
N ALA A 177 -7.17 -1.00 -1.56
CA ALA A 177 -6.43 -1.58 -0.43
C ALA A 177 -5.40 -0.59 0.12
N THR A 178 -5.57 -0.17 1.38
CA THR A 178 -4.81 0.89 2.03
C THR A 178 -3.90 0.35 3.11
N GLY A 179 -2.66 0.04 2.74
CA GLY A 179 -1.69 -0.52 3.68
C GLY A 179 -1.35 0.42 4.84
N ALA A 180 -1.35 1.75 4.63
CA ALA A 180 -1.13 2.73 5.70
C ALA A 180 -2.27 2.73 6.73
N ALA A 181 -3.52 2.64 6.27
CA ALA A 181 -4.67 2.49 7.18
C ALA A 181 -4.64 1.15 7.92
N ALA A 182 -4.20 0.07 7.25
CA ALA A 182 -4.00 -1.22 7.90
C ALA A 182 -2.97 -1.14 9.05
N VAL A 183 -1.87 -0.38 8.87
CA VAL A 183 -0.90 -0.11 9.95
C VAL A 183 -1.56 0.60 11.12
N ARG A 184 -2.28 1.70 10.88
CA ARG A 184 -2.99 2.46 11.93
C ARG A 184 -4.04 1.63 12.65
N MET A 185 -4.85 0.88 11.90
CA MET A 185 -5.92 0.06 12.44
C MET A 185 -5.38 -1.07 13.33
N THR A 186 -4.30 -1.71 12.92
CA THR A 186 -3.62 -2.78 13.66
C THR A 186 -3.06 -2.26 14.98
N ASP A 187 -2.43 -1.09 14.96
CA ASP A 187 -1.91 -0.45 16.18
C ASP A 187 -3.05 0.02 17.10
N TYR A 188 -4.09 0.63 16.53
CA TYR A 188 -5.29 1.06 17.27
C TYR A 188 -5.97 -0.10 18.00
N LEU A 189 -6.11 -1.26 17.36
CA LEU A 189 -6.71 -2.46 17.98
C LEU A 189 -5.70 -3.29 18.80
N SER A 190 -4.39 -2.99 18.71
CA SER A 190 -3.30 -3.67 19.39
C SER A 190 -3.34 -5.18 19.21
N ARG A 191 -3.59 -5.66 17.98
CA ARG A 191 -3.67 -7.09 17.65
C ARG A 191 -3.43 -7.35 16.15
N ASP A 192 -3.09 -8.61 15.83
CA ASP A 192 -2.98 -9.09 14.45
C ASP A 192 -4.34 -9.06 13.75
N LEU A 193 -4.34 -8.68 12.47
CA LEU A 193 -5.55 -8.59 11.66
C LEU A 193 -5.35 -9.24 10.30
N THR A 194 -6.45 -9.81 9.79
CA THR A 194 -6.68 -10.05 8.37
C THR A 194 -7.75 -9.07 7.91
N ILE A 195 -7.38 -8.15 7.03
CA ILE A 195 -8.25 -7.08 6.57
C ILE A 195 -8.69 -7.39 5.15
N VAL A 196 -10.01 -7.50 4.95
CA VAL A 196 -10.61 -7.62 3.62
C VAL A 196 -11.14 -6.25 3.23
N GLN A 197 -10.48 -5.57 2.29
CA GLN A 197 -10.82 -4.21 1.87
C GLN A 197 -11.34 -4.15 0.43
N GLY A 198 -12.07 -3.09 0.10
CA GLY A 198 -12.51 -2.79 -1.26
C GLY A 198 -13.38 -3.90 -1.85
N LYS A 199 -13.04 -4.41 -3.01
CA LYS A 199 -13.76 -5.50 -3.68
C LYS A 199 -13.44 -6.89 -3.14
N GLY A 200 -12.37 -7.01 -2.35
CA GLY A 200 -11.94 -8.29 -1.79
C GLY A 200 -10.41 -8.42 -1.65
N SER A 201 -9.68 -7.31 -1.70
CA SER A 201 -8.25 -7.26 -1.42
C SER A 201 -7.94 -7.70 0.01
N VAL A 202 -6.83 -8.43 0.21
CA VAL A 202 -6.49 -9.02 1.50
C VAL A 202 -5.16 -8.48 2.00
N ILE A 203 -5.19 -7.83 3.17
CA ILE A 203 -4.02 -7.30 3.86
C ILE A 203 -3.84 -8.08 5.15
N GLU A 204 -2.67 -8.68 5.35
CA GLU A 204 -2.31 -9.36 6.59
C GLU A 204 -1.43 -8.43 7.43
N THR A 205 -1.75 -8.28 8.71
CA THR A 205 -0.95 -7.46 9.61
C THR A 205 -0.60 -8.21 10.89
N ARG A 206 0.57 -7.86 11.47
CA ARG A 206 0.98 -8.32 12.80
C ARG A 206 1.38 -7.12 13.64
N TRP A 207 0.82 -7.04 14.82
CA TRP A 207 1.07 -5.99 15.80
C TRP A 207 2.31 -6.29 16.65
N SER A 208 3.01 -5.23 17.04
CA SER A 208 4.10 -5.29 18.03
C SER A 208 3.90 -4.19 19.08
N PRO A 209 4.10 -4.47 20.36
CA PRO A 209 3.94 -3.49 21.45
C PRO A 209 4.93 -2.32 21.38
N GLU A 210 5.92 -2.39 20.50
CA GLU A 210 6.94 -1.35 20.32
C GLU A 210 6.56 -0.32 19.26
N GLY A 211 5.27 -0.32 18.81
CA GLY A 211 4.75 0.59 17.77
C GLY A 211 5.15 0.22 16.34
N TRP A 212 5.65 -1.01 16.15
CA TRP A 212 5.88 -1.56 14.83
C TRP A 212 4.70 -2.41 14.39
N VAL A 213 4.33 -2.27 13.13
CA VAL A 213 3.33 -3.12 12.48
C VAL A 213 3.94 -3.74 11.24
N ARG A 214 3.88 -5.07 11.15
CA ARG A 214 4.20 -5.79 9.92
C ARG A 214 2.97 -5.84 9.04
N VAL A 215 3.09 -5.40 7.79
CA VAL A 215 2.05 -5.47 6.76
C VAL A 215 2.52 -6.39 5.66
N ALA A 216 1.70 -7.34 5.27
CA ALA A 216 2.01 -8.33 4.25
C ALA A 216 0.84 -8.55 3.30
N GLY A 217 1.13 -9.00 2.09
CA GLY A 217 0.10 -9.41 1.14
C GLY A 217 0.68 -10.02 -0.13
N ARG A 218 -0.20 -10.62 -0.91
CA ARG A 218 0.12 -11.16 -2.23
C ARG A 218 0.22 -10.05 -3.25
N VAL A 219 1.11 -10.25 -4.21
CA VAL A 219 1.30 -9.32 -5.33
C VAL A 219 1.24 -10.10 -6.64
N VAL A 220 0.56 -9.53 -7.62
CA VAL A 220 0.50 -10.05 -8.99
C VAL A 220 1.12 -9.03 -9.93
N ASN A 221 1.94 -9.50 -10.86
CA ASN A 221 2.52 -8.69 -11.93
C ASN A 221 1.58 -8.74 -13.15
N ASP A 222 0.99 -7.62 -13.50
CA ASP A 222 0.07 -7.47 -14.65
C ASP A 222 0.83 -7.09 -15.95
N GLY A 223 2.17 -7.02 -15.88
CA GLY A 223 3.01 -6.73 -17.03
C GLY A 223 3.62 -5.32 -17.02
N THR A 224 4.07 -4.88 -18.18
CA THR A 224 4.73 -3.57 -18.36
C THR A 224 3.94 -2.72 -19.34
N THR A 225 3.77 -1.45 -19.01
CA THR A 225 3.25 -0.41 -19.90
C THR A 225 4.33 0.61 -20.19
N GLN A 226 4.18 1.39 -21.25
CA GLN A 226 5.12 2.46 -21.63
C GLN A 226 4.44 3.82 -21.56
N LEU A 227 5.16 4.78 -21.03
CA LEU A 227 4.82 6.19 -21.01
C LEU A 227 5.77 6.94 -21.97
N ASP A 228 5.23 7.81 -22.83
CA ASP A 228 5.98 8.59 -23.83
C ASP A 228 6.68 9.84 -23.25
#